data_b34d06b89d3dd3f6ba5427c84f0c2316
#
_entry.id   b34d06b89d3dd3f6ba5427c84f0c2316
#
_cell.length_a   1.000
_cell.length_b   1.000
_cell.length_c   1.000
_cell.angle_alpha   90.00
_cell.angle_beta   90.00
_cell.angle_gamma   90.00
#
_symmetry.space_group_name_H-M   'P 1'
#
loop_
_entity.id
_entity.type
_entity.pdbx_description
1 polymer ?
#
loop_
_entity_poly.entity_id
_entity_poly.type
_entity_poly.pdbx_seq_one_letter_code
_entity_poly.pdbx_strand_id
1 'polypeptide(L)'
;MQAANPSLFIRIKEQLTNQPPLMWFSLLFLGGIVLGWLANLPLWIWIALGVLAIVFIILSRLFAARFQPSLFIFQPFTFILLFALFLGSARYQLSVPSFDAFHIAFYNDRDYDLLITGTIIEPPDYRDTYTNLR
;
A
#
# COMPACT_ATOMS: atom_id res chain seq x y z
N MET A 1 -18.89 -37.57 2.46
CA MET A 1 -19.05 -36.16 2.18
C MET A 1 -19.95 -35.56 3.25
N GLN A 2 -19.36 -34.84 4.26
CA GLN A 2 -20.16 -34.18 5.30
C GLN A 2 -20.78 -32.93 4.69
N ALA A 3 -22.10 -32.85 4.66
CA ALA A 3 -22.84 -31.67 4.23
C ALA A 3 -22.45 -30.49 5.18
N ALA A 4 -21.96 -29.41 4.60
CA ALA A 4 -21.61 -28.20 5.34
C ALA A 4 -22.82 -27.70 6.14
N ASN A 5 -22.66 -27.55 7.44
CA ASN A 5 -23.73 -27.18 8.35
C ASN A 5 -24.26 -25.76 8.00
N PRO A 6 -25.50 -25.61 7.50
CA PRO A 6 -26.02 -24.32 7.04
C PRO A 6 -26.06 -23.25 8.14
N SER A 7 -26.14 -23.65 9.42
CA SER A 7 -26.10 -22.72 10.54
C SER A 7 -24.77 -22.01 10.72
N LEU A 8 -23.69 -22.63 10.28
CA LEU A 8 -22.33 -22.07 10.38
C LEU A 8 -22.15 -20.95 9.36
N PHE A 9 -22.66 -21.10 8.14
CA PHE A 9 -22.64 -20.07 7.11
C PHE A 9 -23.46 -18.83 7.49
N ILE A 10 -24.62 -19.03 8.12
CA ILE A 10 -25.47 -17.92 8.58
C ILE A 10 -24.77 -17.14 9.70
N ARG A 11 -24.17 -17.80 10.67
CA ARG A 11 -23.43 -17.17 11.77
C ARG A 11 -22.20 -16.38 11.26
N ILE A 12 -21.44 -16.94 10.32
CA ILE A 12 -20.29 -16.25 9.72
C ILE A 12 -20.78 -15.00 8.97
N LYS A 13 -21.88 -15.10 8.22
CA LYS A 13 -22.44 -13.96 7.49
C LYS A 13 -22.90 -12.84 8.45
N GLU A 14 -23.57 -13.18 9.53
CA GLU A 14 -24.00 -12.21 10.56
C GLU A 14 -22.80 -11.57 11.27
N GLN A 15 -21.77 -12.34 11.61
CA GLN A 15 -20.54 -11.80 12.20
C GLN A 15 -19.80 -10.86 11.24
N LEU A 16 -19.72 -11.19 9.95
CA LEU A 16 -19.08 -10.35 8.95
C LEU A 16 -19.87 -9.06 8.68
N THR A 17 -21.19 -9.11 8.76
CA THR A 17 -22.06 -7.94 8.52
C THR A 17 -22.05 -6.97 9.71
N ASN A 18 -21.83 -7.47 10.94
CA ASN A 18 -21.75 -6.67 12.16
C ASN A 18 -20.34 -6.13 12.47
N GLN A 19 -19.35 -6.41 11.61
CA GLN A 19 -18.00 -5.88 11.82
C GLN A 19 -17.96 -4.37 11.58
N PRO A 20 -17.25 -3.62 12.45
CA PRO A 20 -17.13 -2.18 12.26
C PRO A 20 -16.48 -1.86 10.91
N PRO A 21 -16.94 -0.85 10.19
CA PRO A 21 -16.45 -0.48 8.85
C PRO A 21 -14.93 -0.20 8.84
N LEU A 22 -14.38 0.20 9.98
CA LEU A 22 -12.94 0.42 10.16
C LEU A 22 -12.11 -0.85 9.97
N MET A 23 -12.63 -2.00 10.34
CA MET A 23 -11.93 -3.28 10.16
C MET A 23 -11.73 -3.62 8.68
N TRP A 24 -12.76 -3.42 7.85
CA TRP A 24 -12.68 -3.63 6.41
C TRP A 24 -11.72 -2.64 5.74
N PHE A 25 -11.74 -1.38 6.19
CA PHE A 25 -10.79 -0.37 5.75
C PHE A 25 -9.34 -0.78 6.06
N SER A 26 -9.07 -1.21 7.29
CA SER A 26 -7.73 -1.65 7.71
C SER A 26 -7.25 -2.88 6.94
N LEU A 27 -8.13 -3.87 6.72
CA LEU A 27 -7.81 -5.07 5.95
C LEU A 27 -7.43 -4.74 4.50
N LEU A 28 -8.21 -3.85 3.85
CA LEU A 28 -7.93 -3.46 2.48
C LEU A 28 -6.71 -2.55 2.37
N PHE A 29 -6.45 -1.71 3.36
CA PHE A 29 -5.23 -0.93 3.43
C PHE A 29 -3.98 -1.84 3.51
N LEU A 30 -4.01 -2.86 4.38
CA LEU A 30 -2.94 -3.87 4.46
C LEU A 30 -2.82 -4.68 3.16
N GLY A 31 -3.95 -5.08 2.59
CA GLY A 31 -3.98 -5.71 1.26
C GLY A 31 -3.37 -4.84 0.17
N GLY A 32 -3.59 -3.53 0.25
CA GLY A 32 -2.96 -2.53 -0.62
C GLY A 32 -1.44 -2.50 -0.50
N ILE A 33 -0.90 -2.58 0.71
CA ILE A 33 0.56 -2.66 0.94
C ILE A 33 1.13 -3.90 0.23
N VAL A 34 0.48 -5.05 0.40
CA VAL A 34 0.90 -6.31 -0.26
C VAL A 34 0.78 -6.20 -1.79
N LEU A 35 -0.30 -5.59 -2.28
CA LEU A 35 -0.51 -5.35 -3.70
C LEU A 35 0.55 -4.40 -4.28
N GLY A 36 0.91 -3.34 -3.56
CA GLY A 36 1.97 -2.42 -3.95
C GLY A 36 3.33 -3.09 -4.07
N TRP A 37 3.63 -4.02 -3.16
CA TRP A 37 4.83 -4.85 -3.22
C TRP A 37 4.83 -5.80 -4.43
N LEU A 38 3.70 -6.47 -4.69
CA LEU A 38 3.60 -7.48 -5.74
C LEU A 38 3.59 -6.86 -7.14
N ALA A 39 2.86 -5.76 -7.33
CA ALA A 39 2.66 -5.13 -8.63
C ALA A 39 3.82 -4.21 -9.04
N ASN A 40 4.63 -3.73 -8.10
CA ASN A 40 5.78 -2.85 -8.32
C ASN A 40 5.53 -1.71 -9.33
N LEU A 41 4.32 -1.16 -9.30
CA LEU A 41 3.92 -0.06 -10.18
C LEU A 41 4.43 1.28 -9.62
N PRO A 42 4.75 2.26 -10.48
CA PRO A 42 5.21 3.56 -10.02
C PRO A 42 4.12 4.30 -9.21
N LEU A 43 4.55 5.11 -8.25
CA LEU A 43 3.70 5.83 -7.30
C LEU A 43 2.54 6.60 -7.96
N TRP A 44 2.80 7.26 -9.10
CA TRP A 44 1.80 8.08 -9.79
C TRP A 44 0.56 7.28 -10.24
N ILE A 45 0.72 6.00 -10.58
CA ILE A 45 -0.40 5.12 -10.94
C ILE A 45 -1.32 4.91 -9.73
N TRP A 46 -0.76 4.64 -8.56
CA TRP A 46 -1.54 4.45 -7.33
C TRP A 46 -2.27 5.71 -6.92
N ILE A 47 -1.62 6.87 -7.07
CA ILE A 47 -2.26 8.17 -6.83
C ILE A 47 -3.43 8.39 -7.81
N ALA A 48 -3.22 8.14 -9.11
CA ALA A 48 -4.26 8.28 -10.12
C ALA A 48 -5.48 7.39 -9.84
N LEU A 49 -5.27 6.12 -9.46
CA LEU A 49 -6.33 5.20 -9.08
C LEU A 49 -7.06 5.64 -7.81
N GLY A 50 -6.33 6.18 -6.83
CA GLY A 50 -6.92 6.75 -5.62
C GLY A 50 -7.80 7.97 -5.91
N VAL A 51 -7.33 8.89 -6.76
CA VAL A 51 -8.12 10.05 -7.22
C VAL A 51 -9.36 9.59 -7.99
N LEU A 52 -9.22 8.60 -8.87
CA LEU A 52 -10.35 8.02 -9.61
C LEU A 52 -11.40 7.44 -8.66
N ALA A 53 -10.99 6.73 -7.61
CA ALA A 53 -11.91 6.21 -6.59
C ALA A 53 -12.67 7.35 -5.89
N ILE A 54 -11.99 8.46 -5.54
CA ILE A 54 -12.65 9.65 -4.95
C ILE A 54 -13.67 10.25 -5.92
N VAL A 55 -13.32 10.41 -7.19
CA VAL A 55 -14.24 10.92 -8.22
C VAL A 55 -15.48 10.04 -8.29
N PHE A 56 -15.33 8.72 -8.28
CA PHE A 56 -16.47 7.79 -8.26
C PHE A 56 -17.31 7.90 -6.99
N ILE A 57 -16.72 8.14 -5.82
CA ILE A 57 -17.48 8.44 -4.59
C ILE A 57 -18.36 9.67 -4.76
N ILE A 58 -17.81 10.76 -5.29
CA ILE A 58 -18.53 12.01 -5.52
C ILE A 58 -19.65 11.79 -6.53
N LEU A 59 -19.35 11.18 -7.67
CA LEU A 59 -20.33 10.87 -8.71
C LEU A 59 -21.45 9.97 -8.18
N SER A 60 -21.14 8.94 -7.41
CA SER A 60 -22.15 8.05 -6.83
C SER A 60 -23.11 8.80 -5.90
N ARG A 61 -22.64 9.81 -5.19
CA ARG A 61 -23.47 10.68 -4.34
C ARG A 61 -24.35 11.60 -5.15
N LEU A 62 -23.84 12.18 -6.24
CA LEU A 62 -24.59 13.10 -7.10
C LEU A 62 -25.67 12.37 -7.90
N PHE A 63 -25.39 11.16 -8.36
CA PHE A 63 -26.32 10.37 -9.18
C PHE A 63 -27.23 9.44 -8.38
N ALA A 64 -26.96 9.23 -7.07
CA ALA A 64 -27.78 8.36 -6.21
C ALA A 64 -29.28 8.76 -6.20
N ALA A 65 -29.61 10.03 -6.45
CA ALA A 65 -30.98 10.51 -6.55
C ALA A 65 -31.69 10.09 -7.86
N ARG A 66 -30.95 9.74 -8.90
CA ARG A 66 -31.50 9.42 -10.24
C ARG A 66 -31.45 7.94 -10.60
N PHE A 67 -30.56 7.17 -10.02
CA PHE A 67 -30.41 5.74 -10.28
C PHE A 67 -30.74 4.96 -9.02
N GLN A 68 -31.70 4.02 -9.09
CA GLN A 68 -31.88 3.05 -8.02
C GLN A 68 -30.63 2.15 -7.98
N PRO A 69 -29.83 2.18 -6.90
CA PRO A 69 -28.60 1.38 -6.83
C PRO A 69 -28.93 -0.07 -6.51
N SER A 70 -29.53 -0.78 -7.46
CA SER A 70 -29.75 -2.23 -7.35
C SER A 70 -28.45 -3.02 -7.54
N LEU A 71 -27.39 -2.39 -8.04
CA LEU A 71 -26.09 -3.01 -8.22
C LEU A 71 -25.18 -2.66 -7.02
N PHE A 72 -24.84 -3.67 -6.23
CA PHE A 72 -23.92 -3.61 -5.08
C PHE A 72 -22.58 -2.92 -5.38
N ILE A 73 -22.16 -2.94 -6.64
CA ILE A 73 -20.91 -2.34 -7.14
C ILE A 73 -20.91 -0.80 -7.04
N PHE A 74 -22.08 -0.13 -7.09
CA PHE A 74 -22.19 1.32 -7.07
C PHE A 74 -22.41 1.92 -5.66
N GLN A 75 -22.29 1.12 -4.61
CA GLN A 75 -22.37 1.66 -3.26
C GLN A 75 -21.12 2.50 -2.94
N PRO A 76 -21.27 3.70 -2.35
CA PRO A 76 -20.15 4.57 -1.99
C PRO A 76 -19.15 3.89 -1.05
N PHE A 77 -19.61 2.92 -0.26
CA PHE A 77 -18.76 2.12 0.62
C PHE A 77 -17.72 1.31 -0.16
N THR A 78 -18.06 0.72 -1.30
CA THR A 78 -17.12 -0.04 -2.15
C THR A 78 -15.97 0.85 -2.63
N PHE A 79 -16.27 2.08 -3.03
CA PHE A 79 -15.23 3.02 -3.48
C PHE A 79 -14.33 3.51 -2.34
N ILE A 80 -14.87 3.65 -1.12
CA ILE A 80 -14.08 3.96 0.08
C ILE A 80 -13.08 2.82 0.35
N LEU A 81 -13.52 1.58 0.20
CA LEU A 81 -12.67 0.41 0.36
C LEU A 81 -11.58 0.32 -0.72
N LEU A 82 -11.91 0.61 -1.98
CA LEU A 82 -10.92 0.71 -3.06
C LEU A 82 -9.91 1.83 -2.82
N PHE A 83 -10.38 2.97 -2.34
CA PHE A 83 -9.49 4.07 -1.94
C PHE A 83 -8.50 3.65 -0.85
N ALA A 84 -8.96 2.91 0.18
CA ALA A 84 -8.08 2.38 1.22
C ALA A 84 -7.00 1.45 0.65
N LEU A 85 -7.36 0.59 -0.30
CA LEU A 85 -6.43 -0.32 -0.99
C LEU A 85 -5.37 0.45 -1.78
N PHE A 86 -5.76 1.45 -2.56
CA PHE A 86 -4.81 2.26 -3.34
C PHE A 86 -3.93 3.13 -2.45
N LEU A 87 -4.47 3.63 -1.32
CA LEU A 87 -3.72 4.38 -0.33
C LEU A 87 -2.63 3.50 0.32
N GLY A 88 -2.94 2.24 0.64
CA GLY A 88 -1.98 1.26 1.14
C GLY A 88 -0.85 0.99 0.15
N SER A 89 -1.19 0.81 -1.13
CA SER A 89 -0.20 0.59 -2.21
C SER A 89 0.70 1.82 -2.41
N ALA A 90 0.13 3.02 -2.42
CA ALA A 90 0.89 4.27 -2.49
C ALA A 90 1.82 4.44 -1.28
N ARG A 91 1.35 4.10 -0.07
CA ARG A 91 2.15 4.15 1.16
C ARG A 91 3.36 3.22 1.10
N TYR A 92 3.18 2.02 0.52
CA TYR A 92 4.28 1.09 0.29
C TYR A 92 5.34 1.72 -0.63
N GLN A 93 4.94 2.25 -1.79
CA GLN A 93 5.87 2.85 -2.75
C GLN A 93 6.64 4.05 -2.17
N LEU A 94 6.00 4.86 -1.32
CA LEU A 94 6.67 5.93 -0.60
C LEU A 94 7.69 5.44 0.44
N SER A 95 7.57 4.20 0.89
CA SER A 95 8.49 3.60 1.88
C SER A 95 9.67 2.89 1.23
N VAL A 96 9.59 2.59 -0.07
CA VAL A 96 10.67 1.95 -0.82
C VAL A 96 11.75 3.00 -1.08
N PRO A 97 12.97 2.83 -0.56
CA PRO A 97 14.05 3.76 -0.83
C PRO A 97 14.44 3.71 -2.31
N SER A 98 14.52 4.87 -2.95
CA SER A 98 15.07 5.00 -4.30
C SER A 98 16.55 5.39 -4.19
N PHE A 99 17.43 4.52 -4.64
CA PHE A 99 18.85 4.81 -4.72
C PHE A 99 19.20 5.28 -6.13
N ASP A 100 19.64 6.52 -6.25
CA ASP A 100 20.19 7.09 -7.49
C ASP A 100 21.70 6.93 -7.57
N ALA A 101 22.30 7.36 -8.67
CA ALA A 101 23.74 7.27 -8.89
C ALA A 101 24.60 8.09 -7.91
N PHE A 102 24.01 8.98 -7.13
CA PHE A 102 24.69 9.74 -6.08
C PHE A 102 24.67 9.05 -4.71
N HIS A 103 23.93 7.94 -4.59
CA HIS A 103 23.86 7.17 -3.36
C HIS A 103 24.74 5.92 -3.45
N ILE A 104 25.60 5.69 -2.45
CA ILE A 104 26.54 4.56 -2.46
C ILE A 104 25.85 3.20 -2.62
N ALA A 105 24.64 3.05 -2.07
CA ALA A 105 23.86 1.82 -2.19
C ALA A 105 23.42 1.51 -3.62
N PHE A 106 23.46 2.48 -4.56
CA PHE A 106 23.21 2.24 -5.99
C PHE A 106 24.26 1.33 -6.62
N TYR A 107 25.47 1.34 -6.07
CA TYR A 107 26.60 0.56 -6.56
C TYR A 107 26.77 -0.78 -5.84
N ASN A 108 25.95 -1.05 -4.83
CA ASN A 108 25.95 -2.33 -4.13
C ASN A 108 25.59 -3.47 -5.12
N ASP A 109 26.22 -4.62 -4.96
CA ASP A 109 25.99 -5.84 -5.76
C ASP A 109 26.25 -5.68 -7.28
N ARG A 110 27.11 -4.75 -7.70
CA ARG A 110 27.54 -4.63 -9.07
C ARG A 110 28.94 -5.20 -9.26
N ASP A 111 29.13 -6.01 -10.31
CA ASP A 111 30.39 -6.70 -10.64
C ASP A 111 31.43 -5.77 -11.31
N TYR A 112 31.66 -4.59 -10.74
CA TYR A 112 32.75 -3.72 -11.21
C TYR A 112 33.41 -2.95 -10.05
N ASP A 113 34.71 -2.66 -10.19
CA ASP A 113 35.46 -1.92 -9.21
C ASP A 113 35.01 -0.46 -9.14
N LEU A 114 34.73 0.03 -7.94
CA LEU A 114 34.30 1.40 -7.66
C LEU A 114 35.42 2.15 -6.94
N LEU A 115 35.83 3.28 -7.51
CA LEU A 115 36.67 4.24 -6.81
C LEU A 115 35.76 5.24 -6.07
N ILE A 116 35.76 5.14 -4.75
CA ILE A 116 35.03 6.08 -3.88
C ILE A 116 36.02 7.10 -3.35
N THR A 117 35.80 8.38 -3.68
CA THR A 117 36.58 9.49 -3.17
C THR A 117 35.73 10.28 -2.17
N GLY A 118 36.23 10.49 -0.98
CA GLY A 118 35.56 11.24 0.09
C GLY A 118 36.52 12.08 0.88
N THR A 119 36.00 13.13 1.52
CA THR A 119 36.76 13.95 2.46
C THR A 119 36.36 13.56 3.88
N ILE A 120 37.36 13.29 4.72
CA ILE A 120 37.13 13.02 6.14
C ILE A 120 36.78 14.36 6.81
N ILE A 121 35.55 14.47 7.35
CA ILE A 121 35.04 15.69 7.96
C ILE A 121 35.29 15.70 9.47
N GLU A 122 35.29 14.52 10.10
CA GLU A 122 35.50 14.35 11.53
C GLU A 122 36.73 13.49 11.83
N PRO A 123 37.41 13.66 12.97
CA PRO A 123 38.49 12.76 13.34
C PRO A 123 38.00 11.34 13.50
N PRO A 124 38.87 10.34 13.16
CA PRO A 124 38.46 8.92 13.23
C PRO A 124 38.06 8.53 14.66
N ASP A 125 36.91 7.83 14.77
CA ASP A 125 36.52 7.22 16.04
C ASP A 125 37.20 5.83 16.16
N TYR A 126 38.24 5.78 16.98
CA TYR A 126 39.01 4.55 17.23
C TYR A 126 38.30 3.68 18.26
N ARG A 127 37.93 2.49 17.85
CA ARG A 127 37.44 1.44 18.75
C ARG A 127 38.38 0.21 18.68
N ASP A 128 38.34 -0.60 19.71
CA ASP A 128 39.28 -1.75 19.85
C ASP A 128 39.34 -2.70 18.66
N THR A 129 38.26 -2.77 17.86
CA THR A 129 38.13 -3.70 16.73
C THR A 129 37.97 -3.06 15.36
N TYR A 130 37.61 -1.78 15.29
CA TYR A 130 37.42 -1.07 14.02
C TYR A 130 37.52 0.45 14.16
N THR A 131 37.79 1.12 13.05
CA THR A 131 37.85 2.58 12.96
C THR A 131 36.70 3.08 12.10
N ASN A 132 35.85 3.94 12.65
CA ASN A 132 34.81 4.65 11.90
C ASN A 132 35.38 5.96 11.34
N LEU A 133 35.28 6.15 10.04
CA LEU A 133 35.50 7.42 9.34
C LEU A 133 34.14 8.08 9.04
N ARG A 134 33.95 9.32 9.40
CA ARG A 134 32.76 10.13 9.14
C ARG A 134 33.07 11.32 8.23
#